data_59e576501894430ea0c1a5dcc33a3eb7
#
_entry.id   59e576501894430ea0c1a5dcc33a3eb7
#
_cell.length_a   1.000
_cell.length_b   1.000
_cell.length_c   1.000
_cell.angle_alpha   90.00
_cell.angle_beta   90.00
_cell.angle_gamma   90.00
#
_symmetry.space_group_name_H-M   'P 1'
#
loop_
_entity.id
_entity.type
_entity.pdbx_description
1 polymer ?
#
loop_
_entity_poly.entity_id
_entity_poly.type
_entity_poly.pdbx_seq_one_letter_code
_entity_poly.pdbx_strand_id
1 'polypeptide(L)'
;MLYKGKADWFLIKELKENVSIPIIGNGDIKTIEDIEKMFTTTNCDGIMIGRAALGNPWFFTQIRKYMKNEDFNDISLNERLDVCEKHLDLLVKTHGEVIGTNNMRKHFGWYFKGFHHASELRKKLVLVKNYSQMKDIL
;
A
#
# COMPACT_ATOMS: atom_id res chain seq x y z
N MET A 1 10.12 -2.11 -18.87
CA MET A 1 10.35 -0.85 -18.11
C MET A 1 10.34 -1.17 -16.63
N LEU A 2 11.45 -1.12 -15.95
CA LEU A 2 11.52 -1.39 -14.51
C LEU A 2 11.08 -0.15 -13.72
N TYR A 3 9.75 0.09 -13.64
CA TYR A 3 9.14 1.18 -12.84
C TYR A 3 9.60 2.61 -13.18
N LYS A 4 10.20 2.84 -14.34
CA LYS A 4 10.55 4.16 -14.86
C LYS A 4 9.50 4.60 -15.87
N GLY A 5 9.10 5.88 -15.83
CA GLY A 5 8.06 6.47 -16.69
C GLY A 5 6.70 6.57 -16.01
N LYS A 6 5.70 6.95 -16.78
CA LYS A 6 4.29 7.03 -16.35
C LYS A 6 3.47 5.98 -17.11
N ALA A 7 2.45 5.46 -16.45
CA ALA A 7 1.47 4.59 -17.10
C ALA A 7 0.66 5.43 -18.11
N ASP A 8 0.49 4.88 -19.30
CA ASP A 8 -0.34 5.52 -20.33
C ASP A 8 -1.80 5.08 -20.16
N TRP A 9 -2.59 5.95 -19.57
CA TRP A 9 -4.00 5.68 -19.32
C TRP A 9 -4.87 5.78 -20.59
N PHE A 10 -4.38 6.42 -21.65
CA PHE A 10 -5.09 6.45 -22.92
C PHE A 10 -5.21 5.06 -23.56
N LEU A 11 -4.21 4.20 -23.37
CA LEU A 11 -4.29 2.80 -23.82
C LEU A 11 -5.39 2.02 -23.09
N ILE A 12 -5.62 2.31 -21.80
CA ILE A 12 -6.72 1.72 -21.03
C ILE A 12 -8.07 2.20 -21.57
N LYS A 13 -8.18 3.49 -21.90
CA LYS A 13 -9.36 4.06 -22.52
C LYS A 13 -9.65 3.41 -23.87
N GLU A 14 -8.66 3.37 -24.74
CA GLU A 14 -8.78 2.75 -26.07
C GLU A 14 -9.24 1.28 -25.95
N LEU A 15 -8.64 0.52 -25.03
CA LEU A 15 -9.07 -0.85 -24.75
C LEU A 15 -10.53 -0.91 -24.31
N LYS A 16 -10.94 -0.04 -23.37
CA LYS A 16 -12.32 0.01 -22.87
C LYS A 16 -13.34 0.32 -23.97
N GLU A 17 -12.99 1.16 -24.93
CA GLU A 17 -13.85 1.51 -26.06
C GLU A 17 -14.01 0.38 -27.10
N ASN A 18 -13.06 -0.58 -27.12
CA ASN A 18 -13.01 -1.64 -28.14
C ASN A 18 -13.42 -3.03 -27.63
N VAL A 19 -13.75 -3.20 -26.34
CA VAL A 19 -14.16 -4.49 -25.79
C VAL A 19 -15.42 -4.36 -24.94
N SER A 20 -16.19 -5.45 -24.84
CA SER A 20 -17.42 -5.51 -24.04
C SER A 20 -17.22 -6.11 -22.63
N ILE A 21 -16.04 -6.65 -22.34
CA ILE A 21 -15.72 -7.21 -21.04
C ILE A 21 -15.32 -6.11 -20.04
N PRO A 22 -15.48 -6.33 -18.72
CA PRO A 22 -15.00 -5.39 -17.72
C PRO A 22 -13.50 -5.15 -17.81
N ILE A 23 -13.10 -3.87 -17.74
CA ILE A 23 -11.70 -3.44 -17.77
C ILE A 23 -11.29 -2.91 -16.40
N ILE A 24 -10.20 -3.46 -15.87
CA ILE A 24 -9.59 -3.01 -14.61
C ILE A 24 -8.35 -2.17 -14.93
N GLY A 25 -8.45 -0.86 -14.70
CA GLY A 25 -7.33 0.07 -14.89
C GLY A 25 -6.25 -0.10 -13.83
N ASN A 26 -4.98 -0.03 -14.25
CA ASN A 26 -3.82 -0.09 -13.35
C ASN A 26 -2.72 0.85 -13.82
N GLY A 27 -2.00 1.44 -12.86
CA GLY A 27 -0.80 2.23 -13.10
C GLY A 27 -0.85 3.60 -12.44
N ASP A 28 0.19 3.91 -11.68
CA ASP A 28 0.47 5.21 -11.04
C ASP A 28 -0.65 5.82 -10.17
N ILE A 29 -1.53 4.99 -9.64
CA ILE A 29 -2.52 5.37 -8.64
C ILE A 29 -1.81 5.53 -7.30
N LYS A 30 -1.79 6.75 -6.75
CA LYS A 30 -1.12 7.10 -5.49
C LYS A 30 -2.02 7.84 -4.52
N THR A 31 -3.00 8.57 -5.03
CA THR A 31 -3.93 9.42 -4.26
C THR A 31 -5.37 9.11 -4.65
N ILE A 32 -6.32 9.67 -3.92
CA ILE A 32 -7.75 9.55 -4.23
C ILE A 32 -8.07 10.29 -5.53
N GLU A 33 -7.43 11.43 -5.76
CA GLU A 33 -7.59 12.20 -6.99
C GLU A 33 -7.11 11.42 -8.23
N ASP A 34 -6.09 10.56 -8.08
CA ASP A 34 -5.65 9.69 -9.18
C ASP A 34 -6.73 8.66 -9.54
N ILE A 35 -7.53 8.21 -8.55
CA ILE A 35 -8.65 7.30 -8.76
C ILE A 35 -9.75 7.96 -9.57
N GLU A 36 -10.14 9.18 -9.19
CA GLU A 36 -11.13 9.95 -9.96
C GLU A 36 -10.65 10.18 -11.38
N LYS A 37 -9.40 10.60 -11.54
CA LYS A 37 -8.79 10.81 -12.85
C LYS A 37 -8.78 9.53 -13.69
N MET A 38 -8.44 8.39 -13.10
CA MET A 38 -8.43 7.11 -13.81
C MET A 38 -9.84 6.81 -14.33
N PHE A 39 -10.88 6.87 -13.49
CA PHE A 39 -12.25 6.61 -13.91
C PHE A 39 -12.71 7.62 -14.98
N THR A 40 -12.50 8.91 -14.76
CA THR A 40 -12.96 9.94 -15.70
C THR A 40 -12.21 9.93 -17.04
N THR A 41 -10.92 9.56 -17.03
CA THR A 41 -10.11 9.51 -18.25
C THR A 41 -10.37 8.25 -19.08
N THR A 42 -10.53 7.10 -18.40
CA THR A 42 -10.51 5.79 -19.07
C THR A 42 -11.87 5.13 -19.15
N ASN A 43 -12.82 5.56 -18.34
CA ASN A 43 -14.13 4.90 -18.17
C ASN A 43 -14.02 3.39 -17.84
N CYS A 44 -12.91 2.97 -17.18
CA CYS A 44 -12.72 1.59 -16.77
C CYS A 44 -13.73 1.17 -15.68
N ASP A 45 -14.01 -0.12 -15.55
CA ASP A 45 -15.02 -0.66 -14.64
C ASP A 45 -14.50 -0.82 -13.21
N GLY A 46 -13.19 -0.83 -13.05
CA GLY A 46 -12.54 -0.93 -11.75
C GLY A 46 -11.08 -0.50 -11.80
N ILE A 47 -10.47 -0.39 -10.63
CA ILE A 47 -9.07 0.04 -10.49
C ILE A 47 -8.30 -0.96 -9.63
N MET A 48 -7.12 -1.35 -10.10
CA MET A 48 -6.16 -2.13 -9.32
C MET A 48 -5.10 -1.21 -8.72
N ILE A 49 -4.95 -1.26 -7.40
CA ILE A 49 -3.97 -0.49 -6.65
C ILE A 49 -2.79 -1.39 -6.30
N GLY A 50 -1.59 -0.98 -6.67
CA GLY A 50 -0.35 -1.68 -6.37
C GLY A 50 0.44 -1.00 -5.25
N ARG A 51 1.50 -0.30 -5.62
CA ARG A 51 2.49 0.28 -4.70
C ARG A 51 1.94 1.24 -3.65
N ALA A 52 0.83 1.93 -3.91
CA ALA A 52 0.21 2.84 -2.96
C ALA A 52 -0.34 2.14 -1.70
N ALA A 53 -0.63 0.84 -1.78
CA ALA A 53 -1.07 0.05 -0.63
C ALA A 53 0.09 -0.45 0.26
N LEU A 54 1.35 -0.34 -0.21
CA LEU A 54 2.51 -0.78 0.57
C LEU A 54 2.70 0.11 1.80
N GLY A 55 2.59 -0.49 3.00
CA GLY A 55 2.63 0.23 4.28
C GLY A 55 1.41 1.16 4.52
N ASN A 56 0.41 1.09 3.67
CA ASN A 56 -0.82 1.87 3.76
C ASN A 56 -2.08 1.03 3.41
N PRO A 57 -2.41 -0.01 4.19
CA PRO A 57 -3.60 -0.82 3.92
C PRO A 57 -4.91 -0.02 4.10
N TRP A 58 -4.87 1.08 4.83
CA TRP A 58 -6.02 1.97 5.04
C TRP A 58 -6.47 2.69 3.77
N PHE A 59 -5.62 2.77 2.76
CA PHE A 59 -5.93 3.46 1.50
C PHE A 59 -7.23 2.94 0.88
N PHE A 60 -7.48 1.63 0.92
CA PHE A 60 -8.74 1.05 0.44
C PHE A 60 -9.96 1.50 1.26
N THR A 61 -9.81 1.66 2.58
CA THR A 61 -10.89 2.17 3.43
C THR A 61 -11.14 3.66 3.18
N GLN A 62 -10.08 4.44 3.00
CA GLN A 62 -10.18 5.86 2.67
C GLN A 62 -10.90 6.07 1.33
N ILE A 63 -10.53 5.31 0.30
CA ILE A 63 -11.21 5.34 -1.01
C ILE A 63 -12.68 5.02 -0.86
N ARG A 64 -13.02 3.93 -0.15
CA ARG A 64 -14.41 3.52 0.04
C ARG A 64 -15.24 4.58 0.78
N LYS A 65 -14.67 5.24 1.77
CA LYS A 65 -15.32 6.34 2.49
C LYS A 65 -15.50 7.55 1.57
N TYR A 66 -14.46 7.93 0.86
CA TYR A 66 -14.51 9.02 -0.11
C TYR A 66 -15.61 8.80 -1.16
N MET A 67 -15.70 7.61 -1.75
CA MET A 67 -16.75 7.27 -2.72
C MET A 67 -18.18 7.33 -2.14
N LYS A 68 -18.31 7.29 -0.82
CA LYS A 68 -19.60 7.42 -0.10
C LYS A 68 -19.84 8.84 0.43
N ASN A 69 -18.94 9.79 0.17
CA ASN A 69 -18.90 11.12 0.77
C ASN A 69 -18.85 11.07 2.32
N GLU A 70 -18.12 10.11 2.87
CA GLU A 70 -17.87 9.97 4.30
C GLU A 70 -16.48 10.53 4.64
N ASP A 71 -16.35 11.20 5.78
CA ASP A 71 -15.06 11.68 6.27
C ASP A 71 -14.16 10.53 6.72
N PHE A 72 -12.86 10.73 6.60
CA PHE A 72 -11.86 9.83 7.15
C PHE A 72 -10.71 10.63 7.80
N ASN A 73 -10.22 10.11 8.92
CA ASN A 73 -9.14 10.71 9.67
C ASN A 73 -7.78 10.16 9.20
N ASP A 74 -6.74 10.92 9.49
CA ASP A 74 -5.38 10.44 9.38
C ASP A 74 -5.13 9.28 10.34
N ILE A 75 -4.34 8.32 9.90
CA ILE A 75 -4.00 7.14 10.69
C ILE A 75 -2.94 7.51 11.73
N SER A 76 -3.27 7.32 12.99
CA SER A 76 -2.35 7.57 14.11
C SER A 76 -1.13 6.63 14.06
N LEU A 77 -0.06 7.03 14.75
CA LEU A 77 1.13 6.20 14.87
C LEU A 77 0.81 4.85 15.55
N ASN A 78 -0.02 4.87 16.61
CA ASN A 78 -0.39 3.66 17.35
C ASN A 78 -1.16 2.67 16.45
N GLU A 79 -2.18 3.13 15.71
CA GLU A 79 -2.89 2.27 14.74
C GLU A 79 -1.95 1.68 13.70
N ARG A 80 -0.94 2.43 13.30
CA ARG A 80 0.06 1.98 12.33
C ARG A 80 0.98 0.92 12.92
N LEU A 81 1.43 1.09 14.16
CA LEU A 81 2.21 0.10 14.91
C LEU A 81 1.41 -1.19 15.08
N ASP A 82 0.15 -1.11 15.51
CA ASP A 82 -0.73 -2.27 15.69
C ASP A 82 -0.89 -3.10 14.41
N VAL A 83 -1.10 -2.44 13.28
CA VAL A 83 -1.23 -3.13 11.98
C VAL A 83 0.10 -3.70 11.51
N CYS A 84 1.20 -2.99 11.76
CA CYS A 84 2.55 -3.43 11.46
C CYS A 84 2.89 -4.71 12.24
N GLU A 85 2.56 -4.76 13.53
CA GLU A 85 2.74 -5.93 14.38
C GLU A 85 1.90 -7.12 13.91
N LYS A 86 0.61 -6.91 13.63
CA LYS A 86 -0.26 -7.95 13.06
C LYS A 86 0.26 -8.50 11.73
N HIS A 87 0.84 -7.63 10.90
CA HIS A 87 1.44 -8.07 9.64
C HIS A 87 2.68 -8.93 9.88
N LEU A 88 3.54 -8.56 10.84
CA LEU A 88 4.68 -9.37 11.27
C LEU A 88 4.23 -10.75 11.74
N ASP A 89 3.24 -10.80 12.66
CA ASP A 89 2.70 -12.05 13.22
C ASP A 89 2.17 -12.97 12.10
N LEU A 90 1.46 -12.39 11.13
CA LEU A 90 0.91 -13.12 10.00
C LEU A 90 2.01 -13.67 9.09
N LEU A 91 3.06 -12.90 8.81
CA LEU A 91 4.20 -13.35 8.02
C LEU A 91 4.94 -14.49 8.71
N VAL A 92 5.17 -14.39 10.03
CA VAL A 92 5.82 -15.44 10.82
C VAL A 92 4.96 -16.71 10.85
N LYS A 93 3.66 -16.57 11.07
CA LYS A 93 2.71 -17.69 11.06
C LYS A 93 2.68 -18.41 9.71
N THR A 94 2.80 -17.68 8.60
CA THR A 94 2.66 -18.23 7.25
C THR A 94 3.96 -18.82 6.72
N HIS A 95 5.09 -18.18 7.01
CA HIS A 95 6.39 -18.51 6.39
C HIS A 95 7.45 -19.02 7.39
N GLY A 96 7.11 -19.12 8.68
CA GLY A 96 8.06 -19.36 9.75
C GLY A 96 8.84 -18.11 10.17
N GLU A 97 9.47 -18.19 11.35
CA GLU A 97 10.09 -17.01 12.00
C GLU A 97 11.16 -16.34 11.13
N VAL A 98 12.11 -17.12 10.61
CA VAL A 98 13.25 -16.57 9.87
C VAL A 98 12.80 -15.84 8.59
N ILE A 99 11.97 -16.50 7.79
CA ILE A 99 11.49 -15.95 6.51
C ILE A 99 10.52 -14.80 6.77
N GLY A 100 9.58 -14.95 7.71
CA GLY A 100 8.60 -13.93 8.08
C GLY A 100 9.27 -12.65 8.58
N THR A 101 10.23 -12.75 9.49
CA THR A 101 11.00 -11.62 10.01
C THR A 101 11.80 -10.94 8.89
N ASN A 102 12.48 -11.70 8.05
CA ASN A 102 13.23 -11.14 6.92
C ASN A 102 12.33 -10.41 5.91
N ASN A 103 11.16 -10.97 5.62
CA ASN A 103 10.19 -10.34 4.72
C ASN A 103 9.64 -9.04 5.31
N MET A 104 9.40 -8.99 6.63
CA MET A 104 8.87 -7.80 7.29
C MET A 104 9.82 -6.60 7.22
N ARG A 105 11.13 -6.79 7.21
CA ARG A 105 12.12 -5.69 7.15
C ARG A 105 11.86 -4.69 6.03
N LYS A 106 11.52 -5.16 4.83
CA LYS A 106 11.20 -4.27 3.70
C LYS A 106 9.91 -3.48 3.91
N HIS A 107 8.92 -4.08 4.61
CA HIS A 107 7.63 -3.43 4.88
C HIS A 107 7.75 -2.28 5.88
N PHE A 108 8.67 -2.34 6.84
CA PHE A 108 8.89 -1.22 7.76
C PHE A 108 9.23 0.09 7.06
N GLY A 109 10.02 0.00 5.96
CA GLY A 109 10.35 1.17 5.16
C GLY A 109 9.13 1.89 4.59
N TRP A 110 8.07 1.14 4.29
CA TRP A 110 6.81 1.69 3.78
C TRP A 110 5.87 2.14 4.89
N TYR A 111 5.72 1.36 5.98
CA TYR A 111 4.84 1.71 7.10
C TYR A 111 5.21 3.03 7.76
N PHE A 112 6.51 3.31 7.92
CA PHE A 112 7.00 4.50 8.62
C PHE A 112 7.53 5.59 7.69
N LYS A 113 7.18 5.54 6.42
CA LYS A 113 7.57 6.60 5.46
C LYS A 113 6.88 7.92 5.84
N GLY A 114 7.68 8.99 5.98
CA GLY A 114 7.18 10.35 6.24
C GLY A 114 6.97 10.70 7.71
N PHE A 115 7.16 9.76 8.65
CA PHE A 115 7.07 10.06 10.08
C PHE A 115 8.36 10.70 10.63
N HIS A 116 8.19 11.60 11.59
CA HIS A 116 9.32 12.14 12.36
C HIS A 116 10.02 10.98 13.09
N HIS A 117 11.35 10.97 13.15
CA HIS A 117 12.15 9.85 13.66
C HIS A 117 12.02 8.49 12.96
N ALA A 118 11.26 8.40 11.87
CA ALA A 118 11.13 7.15 11.11
C ALA A 118 12.47 6.59 10.60
N SER A 119 13.49 7.45 10.41
CA SER A 119 14.82 7.01 9.98
C SER A 119 15.53 6.19 11.06
N GLU A 120 15.40 6.56 12.33
CA GLU A 120 16.00 5.86 13.47
C GLU A 120 15.28 4.53 13.72
N LEU A 121 13.95 4.55 13.73
CA LEU A 121 13.14 3.35 13.88
C LEU A 121 13.46 2.34 12.76
N ARG A 122 13.51 2.78 11.50
CA ARG A 122 13.87 1.93 10.37
C ARG A 122 15.27 1.34 10.49
N LYS A 123 16.27 2.13 10.93
CA LYS A 123 17.64 1.63 11.16
C LYS A 123 17.65 0.49 12.19
N LYS A 124 16.93 0.66 13.30
CA LYS A 124 16.80 -0.38 14.33
C LYS A 124 16.13 -1.63 13.75
N LEU A 125 14.97 -1.49 13.13
CA LEU A 125 14.16 -2.61 12.62
C LEU A 125 14.84 -3.39 11.49
N VAL A 126 15.67 -2.75 10.67
CA VAL A 126 16.44 -3.44 9.61
C VAL A 126 17.57 -4.31 10.19
N LEU A 127 18.11 -3.95 11.35
CA LEU A 127 19.20 -4.68 12.00
C LEU A 127 18.72 -5.84 12.89
N VAL A 128 17.43 -5.90 13.18
CA VAL A 128 16.81 -6.95 14.01
C VAL A 128 17.01 -8.34 13.38
N LYS A 129 17.39 -9.32 14.19
CA LYS A 129 17.73 -10.67 13.70
C LYS A 129 16.61 -11.69 13.88
N ASN A 130 15.69 -11.46 14.82
CA ASN A 130 14.64 -12.41 15.17
C ASN A 130 13.32 -11.69 15.52
N TYR A 131 12.26 -12.50 15.60
CA TYR A 131 10.90 -12.04 15.85
C TYR A 131 10.74 -11.30 17.20
N SER A 132 11.31 -11.84 18.29
CA SER A 132 11.20 -11.23 19.63
C SER A 132 11.77 -9.80 19.64
N GLN A 133 13.01 -9.64 19.15
CA GLN A 133 13.64 -8.31 19.05
C GLN A 133 12.81 -7.33 18.20
N MET A 134 12.10 -7.83 17.20
CA MET A 134 11.28 -7.01 16.31
C MET A 134 10.03 -6.53 17.03
N LYS A 135 9.42 -7.38 17.84
CA LYS A 135 8.28 -7.04 18.70
C LYS A 135 8.64 -6.05 19.79
N ASP A 136 9.82 -6.16 20.39
CA ASP A 136 10.29 -5.25 21.44
C ASP A 136 10.52 -3.81 20.94
N ILE A 137 10.64 -3.62 19.63
CA ILE A 137 10.85 -2.30 19.00
C ILE A 137 9.54 -1.67 18.51
N LEU A 138 8.54 -2.50 18.20
CA LEU A 138 7.22 -2.06 17.73
C LEU A 138 6.35 -1.67 18.92
#